data_a605fe6f9e2641a877e236f0a02db012
#
_entry.id   a605fe6f9e2641a877e236f0a02db012
#
_cell.length_a   1.000
_cell.length_b   1.000
_cell.length_c   1.000
_cell.angle_alpha   90.00
_cell.angle_beta   90.00
_cell.angle_gamma   90.00
#
_symmetry.space_group_name_H-M   'P 1'
#
loop_
_entity.id
_entity.type
_entity.pdbx_description
1 polymer ?
#
loop_
_entity_poly.entity_id
_entity_poly.type
_entity_poly.pdbx_seq_one_letter_code
_entity_poly.pdbx_strand_id
1 'polypeptide(L)'
;MKRALQSAMRMGAIGCKIKLGGRLGGAEIARVEQYQEGSVPLHTLRADIDYGVARALTAMGIIGIKVWINKGEIMEHDPYAQEKRMNSQGDTRARGGQSDRPRGGERGRGGDNRGRGGRAQG
;
A
#
# COMPACT_ATOMS: atom_id res chain seq x y z
N MET A 1 -13.08 -15.37 15.09
CA MET A 1 -12.33 -14.17 15.49
C MET A 1 -10.84 -14.30 15.25
N LYS A 2 -10.13 -15.24 15.87
CA LYS A 2 -8.65 -15.40 15.75
C LYS A 2 -8.18 -15.48 14.29
N ARG A 3 -8.85 -16.23 13.45
CA ARG A 3 -8.55 -16.36 12.02
C ARG A 3 -8.65 -15.03 11.28
N ALA A 4 -9.68 -14.24 11.58
CA ALA A 4 -9.87 -12.92 10.96
C ALA A 4 -8.78 -11.93 11.39
N LEU A 5 -8.39 -11.95 12.66
CA LEU A 5 -7.27 -11.15 13.17
C LEU A 5 -5.96 -11.49 12.47
N GLN A 6 -5.64 -12.78 12.39
CA GLN A 6 -4.43 -13.23 11.70
C GLN A 6 -4.42 -12.85 10.22
N SER A 7 -5.57 -12.93 9.55
CA SER A 7 -5.70 -12.52 8.16
C SER A 7 -5.47 -11.02 7.98
N ALA A 8 -6.05 -10.19 8.87
CA ALA A 8 -5.85 -8.74 8.85
C ALA A 8 -4.37 -8.36 9.07
N MET A 9 -3.71 -9.01 10.03
CA MET A 9 -2.28 -8.77 10.31
C MET A 9 -1.38 -9.20 9.15
N ARG A 10 -1.70 -10.27 8.45
CA ARG A 10 -0.98 -10.69 7.23
C ARG A 10 -1.08 -9.69 6.09
N MET A 11 -2.20 -8.99 6.00
CA MET A 11 -2.42 -7.95 4.97
C MET A 11 -1.69 -6.64 5.25
N GLY A 12 -0.95 -6.53 6.35
CA GLY A 12 -0.15 -5.38 6.69
C GLY A 12 -0.83 -4.37 7.61
N ALA A 13 -1.90 -4.75 8.31
CA ALA A 13 -2.48 -3.91 9.34
C ALA A 13 -1.54 -3.79 10.55
N ILE A 14 -1.43 -2.59 11.12
CA ILE A 14 -0.63 -2.36 12.35
C ILE A 14 -1.34 -2.93 13.58
N GLY A 15 -2.66 -2.92 13.56
CA GLY A 15 -3.47 -3.52 14.60
C GLY A 15 -4.90 -3.76 14.16
N CYS A 16 -5.54 -4.69 14.81
CA CYS A 16 -6.93 -5.03 14.57
C CYS A 16 -7.63 -5.37 15.89
N LYS A 17 -8.85 -4.86 16.05
CA LYS A 17 -9.70 -5.16 17.20
C LYS A 17 -11.06 -5.62 16.70
N ILE A 18 -11.53 -6.74 17.19
CA ILE A 18 -12.85 -7.29 16.88
C ILE A 18 -13.64 -7.46 18.18
N LYS A 19 -14.86 -6.96 18.19
CA LYS A 19 -15.81 -7.10 19.31
C LYS A 19 -17.07 -7.76 18.81
N LEU A 20 -17.46 -8.84 19.46
CA LEU A 20 -18.72 -9.56 19.22
C LEU A 20 -19.65 -9.41 20.41
N GLY A 21 -20.92 -9.26 20.15
CA GLY A 21 -21.95 -9.22 21.19
C GLY A 21 -23.18 -9.99 20.76
N GLY A 22 -23.67 -10.84 21.66
CA GLY A 22 -24.86 -11.64 21.43
C GLY A 22 -24.77 -13.02 22.07
N ARG A 23 -25.62 -13.94 21.62
CA ARG A 23 -25.64 -15.34 22.08
C ARG A 23 -24.57 -16.14 21.34
N LEU A 24 -23.33 -16.01 21.81
CA LEU A 24 -22.16 -16.62 21.18
C LEU A 24 -22.16 -18.13 21.38
N GLY A 25 -22.01 -18.88 20.28
CA GLY A 25 -22.02 -20.35 20.31
C GLY A 25 -23.39 -20.95 20.65
N GLY A 26 -24.49 -20.19 20.53
CA GLY A 26 -25.83 -20.64 20.88
C GLY A 26 -26.15 -20.62 22.37
N ALA A 27 -25.31 -19.97 23.19
CA ALA A 27 -25.55 -19.85 24.62
C ALA A 27 -26.84 -19.11 24.94
N GLU A 28 -27.55 -19.50 25.99
CA GLU A 28 -28.80 -18.83 26.41
C GLU A 28 -28.55 -17.41 26.90
N ILE A 29 -27.44 -17.16 27.55
CA ILE A 29 -27.04 -15.84 28.04
C ILE A 29 -26.16 -15.16 27.03
N ALA A 30 -26.57 -13.97 26.56
CA ALA A 30 -25.76 -13.12 25.70
C ALA A 30 -24.51 -12.64 26.43
N ARG A 31 -23.39 -12.61 25.74
CA ARG A 31 -22.12 -12.09 26.25
C ARG A 31 -21.39 -11.29 25.19
N VAL A 32 -20.42 -10.51 25.62
CA VAL A 32 -19.56 -9.74 24.76
C VAL A 32 -18.14 -10.32 24.83
N GLU A 33 -17.59 -10.62 23.69
CA GLU A 33 -16.19 -11.04 23.56
C GLU A 33 -15.46 -10.06 22.66
N GLN A 34 -14.22 -9.75 23.01
CA GLN A 34 -13.34 -8.93 22.21
C GLN A 34 -11.96 -9.53 22.12
N TYR A 35 -11.37 -9.41 20.95
CA TYR A 35 -9.98 -9.77 20.68
C TYR A 35 -9.30 -8.59 20.03
N GLN A 36 -8.05 -8.36 20.41
CA GLN A 36 -7.21 -7.31 19.85
C GLN A 36 -5.82 -7.88 19.60
N GLU A 37 -5.25 -7.52 18.47
CA GLU A 37 -3.88 -7.84 18.12
C GLU A 37 -3.22 -6.57 17.55
N GLY A 38 -1.98 -6.33 17.95
CA GLY A 38 -1.28 -5.11 17.59
C GLY A 38 -1.80 -3.87 18.34
N SER A 39 -1.58 -2.70 17.76
CA SER A 39 -1.94 -1.41 18.35
C SER A 39 -3.16 -0.80 17.67
N VAL A 40 -4.19 -0.49 18.45
CA VAL A 40 -5.40 0.22 17.97
C VAL A 40 -5.66 1.44 18.85
N PRO A 41 -4.90 2.55 18.67
CA PRO A 41 -5.03 3.75 19.49
C PRO A 41 -6.24 4.58 19.06
N LEU A 42 -7.40 4.35 19.70
CA LEU A 42 -8.65 5.02 19.35
C LEU A 42 -8.68 6.52 19.69
N HIS A 43 -7.81 6.97 20.59
CA HIS A 43 -7.71 8.39 21.00
C HIS A 43 -6.69 9.19 20.18
N THR A 44 -5.93 8.56 19.31
CA THR A 44 -4.94 9.22 18.46
C THR A 44 -5.59 9.70 17.19
N LEU A 45 -5.74 11.02 17.02
CA LEU A 45 -6.41 11.59 15.83
C LEU A 45 -5.63 11.38 14.53
N ARG A 46 -4.32 11.24 14.59
CA ARG A 46 -3.47 10.98 13.44
C ARG A 46 -3.49 9.52 12.97
N ALA A 47 -4.03 8.60 13.78
CA ALA A 47 -4.14 7.20 13.42
C ALA A 47 -5.29 7.00 12.41
N ASP A 48 -4.98 6.32 11.31
CA ASP A 48 -5.97 5.92 10.31
C ASP A 48 -6.62 4.61 10.74
N ILE A 49 -7.76 4.73 11.43
CA ILE A 49 -8.51 3.58 11.92
C ILE A 49 -9.80 3.46 11.12
N ASP A 50 -9.90 2.36 10.39
CA ASP A 50 -11.11 1.98 9.69
C ASP A 50 -12.05 1.21 10.62
N TYR A 51 -13.33 1.54 10.53
CA TYR A 51 -14.37 0.97 11.37
C TYR A 51 -15.47 0.34 10.55
N GLY A 52 -15.83 -0.89 10.89
CA GLY A 52 -16.91 -1.62 10.24
C GLY A 52 -17.85 -2.26 11.24
N VAL A 53 -19.11 -2.32 10.89
CA VAL A 53 -20.16 -3.00 11.63
C VAL A 53 -20.84 -4.02 10.76
N ALA A 54 -21.07 -5.21 11.31
CA ALA A 54 -21.81 -6.27 10.64
C ALA A 54 -22.78 -6.94 11.63
N ARG A 55 -23.74 -7.65 11.10
CA ARG A 55 -24.67 -8.44 11.88
C ARG A 55 -24.70 -9.86 11.33
N ALA A 56 -24.58 -10.83 12.22
CA ALA A 56 -24.74 -12.24 11.87
C ALA A 56 -26.11 -12.72 12.34
N LEU A 57 -26.94 -13.13 11.41
CA LEU A 57 -28.24 -13.72 11.69
C LEU A 57 -28.03 -15.22 11.98
N THR A 58 -28.38 -15.62 13.21
CA THR A 58 -28.34 -17.02 13.62
C THR A 58 -29.72 -17.52 14.02
N ALA A 59 -29.91 -18.83 14.10
CA ALA A 59 -31.15 -19.43 14.59
C ALA A 59 -31.50 -19.00 16.02
N MET A 60 -30.50 -18.64 16.81
CA MET A 60 -30.64 -18.19 18.21
C MET A 60 -30.72 -16.68 18.39
N GLY A 61 -30.73 -15.91 17.30
CA GLY A 61 -30.79 -14.44 17.30
C GLY A 61 -29.69 -13.79 16.48
N ILE A 62 -29.48 -12.50 16.70
CA ILE A 62 -28.53 -11.68 15.97
C ILE A 62 -27.27 -11.48 16.81
N ILE A 63 -26.11 -11.69 16.19
CA ILE A 63 -24.81 -11.35 16.77
C ILE A 63 -24.32 -10.08 16.12
N GLY A 64 -24.06 -9.03 16.92
CA GLY A 64 -23.45 -7.79 16.48
C GLY A 64 -21.93 -7.93 16.41
N ILE A 65 -21.34 -7.46 15.32
CA ILE A 65 -19.90 -7.50 15.08
C ILE A 65 -19.42 -6.08 14.85
N LYS A 66 -18.38 -5.69 15.57
CA LYS A 66 -17.67 -4.42 15.38
C LYS A 66 -16.20 -4.68 15.13
N VAL A 67 -15.63 -4.05 14.12
CA VAL A 67 -14.23 -4.24 13.73
C VAL A 67 -13.56 -2.88 13.62
N TRP A 68 -12.36 -2.76 14.17
CA TRP A 68 -11.47 -1.60 14.01
C TRP A 68 -10.15 -2.12 13.44
N ILE A 69 -9.69 -1.50 12.36
CA ILE A 69 -8.42 -1.83 11.72
C ILE A 69 -7.56 -0.59 11.68
N ASN A 70 -6.38 -0.64 12.28
CA ASN A 70 -5.39 0.42 12.21
C ASN A 70 -4.50 0.19 10.99
N LYS A 71 -4.60 1.07 10.00
CA LYS A 71 -3.83 1.02 8.76
C LYS A 71 -2.48 1.74 8.87
N GLY A 72 -2.33 2.60 9.86
CA GLY A 72 -1.13 3.39 10.07
C GLY A 72 -1.42 4.76 10.64
N GLU A 73 -0.43 5.63 10.60
CA GLU A 73 -0.57 7.01 11.01
C GLU A 73 -0.50 7.94 9.80
N ILE A 74 -1.38 8.92 9.76
CA ILE A 74 -1.36 10.00 8.78
C ILE A 74 -0.77 11.22 9.46
N MET A 75 0.47 11.58 9.11
CA MET A 75 1.20 12.71 9.72
C MET A 75 0.66 14.05 9.26
N GLU A 76 0.20 14.13 8.02
CA GLU A 76 -0.41 15.32 7.44
C GLU A 76 -1.72 14.96 6.77
N HIS A 77 -2.79 15.62 7.18
CA HIS A 77 -4.05 15.56 6.46
C HIS A 77 -3.97 16.54 5.28
N ASP A 78 -3.40 16.09 4.17
CA ASP A 78 -3.42 16.83 2.92
C ASP A 78 -4.69 16.45 2.14
N PRO A 79 -5.73 17.32 2.10
CA PRO A 79 -6.96 17.05 1.35
C PRO A 79 -6.73 16.93 -0.15
N TYR A 80 -5.59 17.43 -0.64
CA TYR A 80 -5.20 17.38 -2.05
C TYR A 80 -4.30 16.19 -2.41
N ALA A 81 -3.94 15.33 -1.45
CA ALA A 81 -3.05 14.19 -1.70
C ALA A 81 -3.62 13.20 -2.71
N GLN A 82 -4.93 13.05 -2.77
CA GLN A 82 -5.60 12.20 -3.76
C GLN A 82 -5.53 12.79 -5.17
N GLU A 83 -5.66 14.10 -5.29
CA GLU A 83 -5.59 14.82 -6.55
C GLU A 83 -4.17 14.78 -7.15
N LYS A 84 -3.14 14.90 -6.31
CA LYS A 84 -1.74 14.72 -6.69
C LYS A 84 -1.45 13.31 -7.24
N ARG A 85 -2.05 12.28 -6.64
CA ARG A 85 -1.89 10.89 -7.12
C ARG A 85 -2.54 10.65 -8.48
N MET A 86 -3.72 11.23 -8.71
CA MET A 86 -4.40 11.13 -10.01
C MET A 86 -3.63 11.88 -11.09
N ASN A 87 -3.08 13.04 -10.78
CA ASN A 87 -2.34 13.86 -11.73
C ASN A 87 -0.97 13.26 -12.08
N SER A 88 -0.30 12.59 -11.14
CA SER A 88 0.97 11.90 -11.39
C SER A 88 0.84 10.65 -12.26
N GLN A 89 -0.33 9.98 -12.25
CA GLN A 89 -0.59 8.84 -13.13
C GLN A 89 -0.95 9.24 -14.56
N GLY A 90 -1.42 10.46 -14.76
CA GLY A 90 -1.70 11.01 -16.09
C GLY A 90 -0.44 11.37 -16.88
N ASP A 91 0.62 11.78 -16.19
CA ASP A 91 1.83 12.31 -16.82
C ASP A 91 2.80 11.22 -17.34
N THR A 92 2.70 10.02 -16.81
CA THR A 92 3.50 8.87 -17.28
C THR A 92 3.02 8.29 -18.62
N ARG A 93 1.78 8.58 -19.04
CA ARG A 93 1.28 8.15 -20.35
C ARG A 93 1.63 9.10 -21.51
N ALA A 94 1.99 10.34 -21.22
CA ALA A 94 2.31 11.35 -22.25
C ALA A 94 3.79 11.39 -22.67
N ARG A 95 4.70 10.74 -21.94
CA ARG A 95 6.16 10.73 -22.25
C ARG A 95 6.65 9.50 -23.00
N GLY A 96 5.76 8.59 -23.40
CA GLY A 96 6.10 7.36 -24.12
C GLY A 96 6.05 7.45 -25.65
N GLY A 97 6.16 8.62 -26.24
CA GLY A 97 6.03 8.74 -27.68
C GLY A 97 6.81 9.87 -28.31
N GLN A 98 8.14 9.91 -28.17
CA GLN A 98 8.97 10.66 -29.10
C GLN A 98 10.47 10.50 -28.83
N SER A 99 11.06 9.47 -29.39
CA SER A 99 12.48 9.48 -29.79
C SER A 99 12.78 8.26 -30.64
N ASP A 100 12.32 8.29 -31.88
CA ASP A 100 12.97 7.49 -32.91
C ASP A 100 13.10 8.39 -34.15
N ARG A 101 14.22 9.08 -34.20
CA ARG A 101 14.74 9.64 -35.45
C ARG A 101 16.15 9.15 -35.64
N PRO A 102 16.39 8.29 -36.64
CA PRO A 102 17.72 7.94 -37.04
C PRO A 102 18.36 9.13 -37.73
N ARG A 103 19.37 9.71 -37.17
CA ARG A 103 20.26 10.64 -37.89
C ARG A 103 21.17 9.82 -38.78
N GLY A 104 20.82 9.85 -40.05
CA GLY A 104 21.61 9.42 -41.17
C GLY A 104 22.93 10.17 -41.28
N GLY A 105 23.84 9.45 -41.81
CA GLY A 105 25.18 9.65 -42.18
C GLY A 105 25.62 11.06 -42.62
N GLU A 106 26.86 11.30 -42.29
CA GLU A 106 27.71 12.12 -43.14
C GLU A 106 29.16 11.61 -43.15
N ARG A 107 29.58 11.31 -44.36
CA ARG A 107 30.90 10.92 -44.76
C ARG A 107 31.85 12.14 -44.64
N GLY A 108 33.05 11.93 -44.18
CA GLY A 108 34.17 12.84 -44.32
C GLY A 108 35.45 12.05 -43.99
N ARG A 109 36.01 11.48 -44.93
CA ARG A 109 37.18 11.71 -45.75
C ARG A 109 38.32 12.47 -45.02
N GLY A 110 39.45 11.82 -44.95
CA GLY A 110 40.76 12.43 -45.23
C GLY A 110 41.67 12.58 -44.05
N GLY A 111 42.86 12.01 -44.20
CA GLY A 111 43.99 12.42 -43.40
C GLY A 111 45.03 11.36 -43.14
N ASP A 112 45.67 10.97 -44.22
CA ASP A 112 47.04 10.44 -44.25
C ASP A 112 47.94 11.27 -43.34
N ASN A 113 48.72 10.68 -42.47
CA ASN A 113 50.10 11.12 -42.32
C ASN A 113 50.97 10.12 -41.59
N ARG A 114 52.04 9.80 -42.32
CA ARG A 114 53.25 9.06 -42.03
C ARG A 114 54.05 9.66 -40.86
N GLY A 115 54.80 8.84 -40.20
CA GLY A 115 55.97 9.26 -39.45
C GLY A 115 56.32 8.19 -38.43
N ARG A 116 57.10 7.22 -38.80
CA ARG A 116 58.56 7.11 -38.74
C ARG A 116 59.18 7.23 -37.34
N GLY A 117 59.85 6.17 -36.97
CA GLY A 117 61.17 6.21 -36.30
C GLY A 117 61.03 5.82 -34.83
N GLY A 118 61.67 4.86 -34.42
CA GLY A 118 63.05 4.50 -34.24
C GLY A 118 63.12 3.75 -32.93
N ARG A 119 63.60 2.52 -32.98
CA ARG A 119 64.95 2.06 -32.53
C ARG A 119 65.25 2.40 -31.05
N ALA A 120 65.45 1.45 -30.23
CA ALA A 120 66.68 0.78 -29.80
C ALA A 120 66.60 0.38 -28.33
N GLN A 121 66.95 -0.85 -28.08
CA GLN A 121 67.96 -1.37 -27.24
C GLN A 121 67.86 -1.15 -25.72
N GLY A 122 67.97 -2.25 -25.08
CA GLY A 122 68.33 -2.44 -23.71
C GLY A 122 67.88 -3.82 -23.26
#